data_7289a1fb2d21de3a123efec7495d326d
#
_entry.id   7289a1fb2d21de3a123efec7495d326d
#
_cell.length_a   1.000
_cell.length_b   1.000
_cell.length_c   1.000
_cell.angle_alpha   90.00
_cell.angle_beta   90.00
_cell.angle_gamma   90.00
#
_symmetry.space_group_name_H-M   'P 1'
#
loop_
_entity.id
_entity.type
_entity.pdbx_description
1 polymer ?
#
loop_
_entity_poly.entity_id
_entity_poly.type
_entity_poly.pdbx_seq_one_letter_code
_entity_poly.pdbx_strand_id
1 'polypeptide(L)'
;WSNSECSAATPLVLCDPSYELKTDYGRVVVAMGDALKRFATGTYVVWYPLIARPEAHDLPKRLKTLATKAGKNWMNATITVKSGKLPAVTAESQKRPGLPASGMFVINPPFTLKGALQTALPQLVQLLGQDRNAAFTLDSGG
;
A
#
# COMPACT_ATOMS: atom_id res chain seq x y z
N TRP A 1 6.88 -32.34 -29.47
CA TRP A 1 7.03 -31.50 -28.23
C TRP A 1 7.02 -30.05 -28.67
N SER A 2 5.82 -29.45 -28.65
CA SER A 2 5.72 -28.02 -28.77
C SER A 2 6.42 -27.42 -27.56
N ASN A 3 7.36 -26.51 -27.80
CA ASN A 3 7.89 -25.62 -26.76
C ASN A 3 6.69 -24.85 -26.18
N SER A 4 6.09 -25.39 -25.12
CA SER A 4 5.31 -24.54 -24.23
C SER A 4 6.31 -23.53 -23.66
N GLU A 5 6.26 -22.32 -24.15
CA GLU A 5 6.93 -21.19 -23.52
C GLU A 5 6.49 -21.21 -22.05
N CYS A 6 7.39 -21.65 -21.20
CA CYS A 6 7.23 -21.47 -19.77
C CYS A 6 7.24 -19.97 -19.57
N SER A 7 6.07 -19.34 -19.61
CA SER A 7 5.90 -17.95 -19.20
C SER A 7 6.43 -17.91 -17.78
N ALA A 8 7.61 -17.35 -17.61
CA ALA A 8 8.21 -17.19 -16.29
C ALA A 8 7.22 -16.35 -15.46
N ALA A 9 6.47 -17.00 -14.61
CA ALA A 9 5.52 -16.34 -13.75
C ALA A 9 6.30 -15.36 -12.88
N THR A 10 6.00 -14.07 -13.02
CA THR A 10 6.59 -13.05 -12.16
C THR A 10 6.06 -13.27 -10.74
N PRO A 11 6.91 -13.56 -9.76
CA PRO A 11 6.45 -13.77 -8.40
C PRO A 11 5.82 -12.50 -7.83
N LEU A 12 4.71 -12.67 -7.16
CA LEU A 12 4.00 -11.64 -6.42
C LEU A 12 4.18 -11.91 -4.92
N VAL A 13 4.69 -10.93 -4.21
CA VAL A 13 4.87 -10.98 -2.76
C VAL A 13 3.99 -9.92 -2.12
N LEU A 14 3.09 -10.33 -1.24
CA LEU A 14 2.30 -9.45 -0.38
C LEU A 14 2.93 -9.39 1.01
N CYS A 15 3.24 -8.18 1.46
CA CYS A 15 3.75 -7.88 2.80
C CYS A 15 2.69 -7.12 3.59
N ASP A 16 2.17 -7.76 4.62
CA ASP A 16 1.10 -7.23 5.49
C ASP A 16 1.42 -7.54 6.96
N PRO A 17 2.40 -6.84 7.57
CA PRO A 17 2.69 -7.00 9.00
C PRO A 17 1.60 -6.33 9.85
N SER A 18 1.57 -6.67 11.15
CA SER A 18 0.57 -6.12 12.08
C SER A 18 0.74 -4.62 12.36
N TYR A 19 1.95 -4.08 12.20
CA TYR A 19 2.29 -2.67 12.51
C TYR A 19 1.97 -2.25 13.95
N GLU A 20 1.93 -3.18 14.87
CA GLU A 20 1.75 -2.88 16.29
C GLU A 20 2.94 -2.13 16.87
N LEU A 21 4.14 -2.56 16.48
CA LEU A 21 5.39 -1.95 16.91
C LEU A 21 5.86 -0.90 15.89
N LYS A 22 6.39 0.21 16.37
CA LYS A 22 7.00 1.24 15.51
C LYS A 22 8.16 0.70 14.68
N THR A 23 8.88 -0.29 15.21
CA THR A 23 9.98 -0.98 14.53
C THR A 23 9.54 -1.77 13.29
N ASP A 24 8.28 -2.17 13.20
CA ASP A 24 7.76 -2.95 12.07
C ASP A 24 7.87 -2.17 10.76
N TYR A 25 7.65 -0.87 10.80
CA TYR A 25 7.79 0.00 9.62
C TYR A 25 9.22 0.00 9.06
N GLY A 26 10.22 0.04 9.94
CA GLY A 26 11.62 -0.06 9.54
C GLY A 26 11.98 -1.44 8.99
N ARG A 27 11.46 -2.49 9.61
CA ARG A 27 11.66 -3.89 9.18
C ARG A 27 11.12 -4.14 7.77
N VAL A 28 9.96 -3.57 7.43
CA VAL A 28 9.38 -3.65 6.08
C VAL A 28 10.34 -3.08 5.04
N VAL A 29 10.90 -1.90 5.28
CA VAL A 29 11.84 -1.25 4.34
C VAL A 29 13.10 -2.10 4.15
N VAL A 30 13.65 -2.65 5.23
CA VAL A 30 14.83 -3.54 5.18
C VAL A 30 14.50 -4.82 4.41
N ALA A 31 13.34 -5.44 4.69
CA ALA A 31 12.90 -6.65 4.02
C ALA A 31 12.70 -6.44 2.52
N MET A 32 12.10 -5.31 2.11
CA MET A 32 11.92 -4.97 0.70
C MET A 32 13.26 -4.73 -0.01
N GLY A 33 14.21 -4.06 0.66
CA GLY A 33 15.56 -3.86 0.13
C GLY A 33 16.29 -5.18 -0.08
N ASP A 34 16.21 -6.10 0.85
CA ASP A 34 16.80 -7.44 0.74
C ASP A 34 16.12 -8.28 -0.35
N ALA A 35 14.78 -8.24 -0.41
CA ALA A 35 14.01 -8.94 -1.43
C ALA A 35 14.35 -8.48 -2.85
N LEU A 36 14.49 -7.17 -3.06
CA LEU A 36 14.90 -6.61 -4.37
C LEU A 36 16.30 -7.01 -4.78
N LYS A 37 17.22 -7.18 -3.84
CA LYS A 37 18.57 -7.69 -4.13
C LYS A 37 18.55 -9.16 -4.55
N ARG A 38 17.69 -9.96 -3.93
CA ARG A 38 17.57 -11.39 -4.21
C ARG A 38 16.77 -11.67 -5.46
N PHE A 39 15.70 -10.91 -5.70
CA PHE A 39 14.81 -11.09 -6.83
C PHE A 39 14.33 -9.73 -7.37
N ALA A 40 15.11 -9.14 -8.24
CA ALA A 40 14.93 -7.75 -8.72
C ALA A 40 13.69 -7.54 -9.59
N THR A 41 13.12 -8.59 -10.19
CA THR A 41 11.99 -8.52 -11.13
C THR A 41 10.64 -8.90 -10.50
N GLY A 42 10.63 -9.29 -9.23
CA GLY A 42 9.41 -9.60 -8.50
C GLY A 42 8.52 -8.37 -8.33
N THR A 43 7.21 -8.59 -8.28
CA THR A 43 6.24 -7.56 -7.86
C THR A 43 6.04 -7.67 -6.37
N TYR A 44 6.30 -6.57 -5.67
CA TYR A 44 6.19 -6.51 -4.21
C TYR A 44 5.08 -5.54 -3.82
N VAL A 45 4.13 -6.00 -3.02
CA VAL A 45 2.99 -5.22 -2.54
C VAL A 45 3.10 -5.09 -1.03
N VAL A 46 3.16 -3.87 -0.53
CA VAL A 46 3.20 -3.55 0.90
C VAL A 46 1.90 -2.86 1.28
N TRP A 47 1.08 -3.52 2.09
CA TRP A 47 -0.05 -2.87 2.72
C TRP A 47 0.41 -2.11 3.97
N TYR A 48 -0.17 -0.94 4.23
CA TYR A 48 0.11 -0.16 5.42
C TYR A 48 -1.11 0.65 5.88
N PRO A 49 -1.29 0.82 7.21
CA PRO A 49 -2.34 1.67 7.75
C PRO A 49 -1.95 3.15 7.65
N LEU A 50 -2.90 4.01 7.36
CA LEU A 50 -2.75 5.45 7.48
C LEU A 50 -3.39 5.91 8.79
N ILE A 51 -2.61 5.88 9.84
CA ILE A 51 -2.99 6.25 11.21
C ILE A 51 -2.13 7.43 11.67
N ALA A 52 -2.47 8.05 12.79
CA ALA A 52 -1.77 9.21 13.35
C ALA A 52 -0.42 8.82 13.98
N ARG A 53 0.45 8.18 13.18
CA ARG A 53 1.83 7.84 13.53
C ARG A 53 2.78 8.37 12.47
N PRO A 54 3.86 9.07 12.84
CA PRO A 54 4.86 9.54 11.88
C PRO A 54 5.42 8.41 11.01
N GLU A 55 5.67 7.24 11.60
CA GLU A 55 6.22 6.08 10.93
C GLU A 55 5.30 5.58 9.79
N ALA A 56 3.98 5.65 9.99
CA ALA A 56 3.01 5.27 8.95
C ALA A 56 3.03 6.23 7.76
N HIS A 57 3.20 7.52 8.01
CA HIS A 57 3.30 8.53 6.95
C HIS A 57 4.66 8.55 6.24
N ASP A 58 5.71 8.10 6.92
CA ASP A 58 7.05 8.04 6.34
C ASP A 58 7.31 6.76 5.53
N LEU A 59 6.59 5.69 5.81
CA LEU A 59 6.79 4.41 5.14
C LEU A 59 6.70 4.51 3.61
N PRO A 60 5.64 5.09 3.00
CA PRO A 60 5.57 5.19 1.55
C PRO A 60 6.70 6.03 0.95
N LYS A 61 7.17 7.07 1.64
CA LYS A 61 8.31 7.89 1.19
C LYS A 61 9.61 7.07 1.17
N ARG A 62 9.82 6.26 2.20
CA ARG A 62 11.00 5.38 2.31
C ARG A 62 10.97 4.30 1.24
N LEU A 63 9.81 3.70 0.98
CA LEU A 63 9.64 2.70 -0.08
C LEU A 63 9.83 3.32 -1.47
N LYS A 64 9.34 4.53 -1.69
CA LYS A 64 9.58 5.30 -2.92
C LYS A 64 11.07 5.52 -3.14
N THR A 65 11.79 5.97 -2.12
CA THR A 65 13.23 6.18 -2.18
C THR A 65 13.96 4.87 -2.50
N LEU A 66 13.56 3.78 -1.86
CA LEU A 66 14.13 2.46 -2.09
C LEU A 66 13.94 2.00 -3.54
N ALA A 67 12.71 2.09 -4.06
CA ALA A 67 12.38 1.70 -5.43
C ALA A 67 13.15 2.56 -6.45
N THR A 68 13.19 3.88 -6.26
CA THR A 68 13.90 4.80 -7.12
C THR A 68 15.40 4.53 -7.15
N LYS A 69 16.03 4.29 -6.00
CA LYS A 69 17.46 3.94 -5.92
C LYS A 69 17.75 2.59 -6.58
N ALA A 70 16.82 1.66 -6.54
CA ALA A 70 16.94 0.37 -7.21
C ALA A 70 16.63 0.44 -8.72
N GLY A 71 16.25 1.61 -9.26
CA GLY A 71 15.84 1.78 -10.66
C GLY A 71 14.55 1.06 -11.00
N LYS A 72 13.61 0.97 -10.03
CA LYS A 72 12.35 0.25 -10.18
C LYS A 72 11.16 1.19 -10.25
N ASN A 73 10.18 0.81 -11.06
CA ASN A 73 8.89 1.49 -11.08
C ASN A 73 8.15 1.21 -9.76
N TRP A 74 7.35 2.16 -9.34
CA TRP A 74 6.54 2.05 -8.15
C TRP A 74 5.15 2.67 -8.35
N MET A 75 4.21 2.24 -7.53
CA MET A 75 2.86 2.79 -7.45
C MET A 75 2.42 2.83 -5.99
N ASN A 76 1.71 3.88 -5.61
CA ASN A 76 1.13 3.99 -4.28
C ASN A 76 -0.35 4.34 -4.42
N ALA A 77 -1.22 3.48 -3.92
CA ALA A 77 -2.66 3.66 -3.89
C ALA A 77 -3.12 3.78 -2.45
N THR A 78 -3.89 4.81 -2.14
CA THR A 78 -4.50 4.96 -0.82
C THR A 78 -6.00 5.07 -0.91
N ILE A 79 -6.68 4.60 0.11
CA ILE A 79 -8.11 4.79 0.28
C ILE A 79 -8.40 5.33 1.69
N THR A 80 -9.19 6.38 1.74
CA THR A 80 -9.71 6.97 2.98
C THR A 80 -11.22 6.72 3.00
N VAL A 81 -11.72 6.12 4.07
CA VAL A 81 -13.15 5.81 4.20
C VAL A 81 -13.87 6.78 5.12
N LYS A 82 -13.13 7.44 6.02
CA LYS A 82 -13.67 8.43 6.96
C LYS A 82 -12.60 9.40 7.43
N SER A 83 -13.02 10.52 8.03
CA SER A 83 -12.10 11.43 8.70
C SER A 83 -11.35 10.72 9.83
N GLY A 84 -10.05 10.95 9.93
CA GLY A 84 -9.22 10.46 11.04
C GLY A 84 -9.41 11.25 12.35
N LYS A 85 -10.25 12.29 12.35
CA LYS A 85 -10.59 13.01 13.57
C LYS A 85 -11.51 12.14 14.42
N LEU A 86 -11.11 11.88 15.67
CA LEU A 86 -11.94 11.21 16.65
C LEU A 86 -13.21 12.07 16.88
N PRO A 87 -14.41 11.50 16.73
CA PRO A 87 -15.60 12.18 17.21
C PRO A 87 -15.44 12.39 18.72
N ALA A 88 -15.96 13.52 19.25
CA ALA A 88 -15.99 13.78 20.69
C ALA A 88 -16.59 12.55 21.40
N VAL A 89 -15.87 12.04 22.41
CA VAL A 89 -16.22 10.82 23.13
C VAL A 89 -17.56 11.01 23.82
N THR A 90 -18.62 10.47 23.25
CA THR A 90 -19.84 10.17 24.02
C THR A 90 -19.70 8.76 24.58
N ALA A 91 -20.16 8.52 25.80
CA ALA A 91 -19.98 7.27 26.55
C ALA A 91 -20.52 6.00 25.86
N GLU A 92 -21.23 6.12 24.74
CA GLU A 92 -21.79 5.02 23.96
C GLU A 92 -20.88 4.55 22.82
N SER A 93 -19.80 5.27 22.49
CA SER A 93 -18.91 4.93 21.38
C SER A 93 -17.60 4.29 21.82
N GLN A 94 -17.64 3.34 22.76
CA GLN A 94 -16.50 2.46 23.05
C GLN A 94 -16.26 1.41 21.93
N LYS A 95 -16.84 1.57 20.75
CA LYS A 95 -16.40 0.83 19.56
C LYS A 95 -15.03 1.38 19.19
N ARG A 96 -14.03 0.50 19.19
CA ARG A 96 -12.68 0.80 18.70
C ARG A 96 -12.82 1.58 17.40
N PRO A 97 -12.21 2.79 17.27
CA PRO A 97 -12.27 3.52 16.01
C PRO A 97 -11.69 2.62 14.92
N GLY A 98 -12.51 2.26 13.92
CA GLY A 98 -12.04 1.48 12.79
C GLY A 98 -10.94 2.25 12.05
N LEU A 99 -10.16 1.55 11.24
CA LEU A 99 -9.10 2.13 10.43
C LEU A 99 -9.68 3.19 9.47
N PRO A 100 -9.24 4.47 9.54
CA PRO A 100 -9.80 5.53 8.69
C PRO A 100 -9.29 5.47 7.26
N ALA A 101 -8.06 5.01 7.06
CA ALA A 101 -7.41 4.97 5.76
C ALA A 101 -6.28 3.93 5.73
N SER A 102 -6.01 3.43 4.55
CA SER A 102 -4.89 2.51 4.30
C SER A 102 -4.28 2.76 2.93
N GLY A 103 -3.09 2.24 2.72
CA GLY A 103 -2.40 2.31 1.45
C GLY A 103 -1.82 0.97 1.03
N MET A 104 -1.59 0.85 -0.26
CA MET A 104 -0.80 -0.22 -0.85
C MET A 104 0.32 0.40 -1.68
N PHE A 105 1.54 0.08 -1.32
CA PHE A 105 2.73 0.45 -2.09
C PHE A 105 3.19 -0.74 -2.92
N VAL A 106 3.33 -0.56 -4.22
CA VAL A 106 3.70 -1.62 -5.16
C VAL A 106 5.05 -1.27 -5.80
N ILE A 107 6.00 -2.18 -5.72
CA ILE A 107 7.27 -2.12 -6.45
C ILE A 107 7.19 -3.08 -7.63
N ASN A 108 7.63 -2.65 -8.80
CA ASN A 108 7.46 -3.34 -10.08
C ASN A 108 5.98 -3.64 -10.40
N PRO A 109 5.09 -2.63 -10.39
CA PRO A 109 3.70 -2.88 -10.75
C PRO A 109 3.58 -3.35 -12.19
N PRO A 110 2.71 -4.31 -12.50
CA PRO A 110 2.39 -4.63 -13.88
C PRO A 110 1.77 -3.41 -14.57
N PHE A 111 2.04 -3.23 -15.86
CA PHE A 111 1.62 -2.02 -16.59
C PHE A 111 0.09 -1.83 -16.64
N THR A 112 -0.69 -2.89 -16.49
CA THR A 112 -2.15 -2.85 -16.47
C THR A 112 -2.74 -2.40 -15.12
N LEU A 113 -1.95 -2.42 -14.05
CA LEU A 113 -2.47 -2.16 -12.69
C LEU A 113 -2.98 -0.74 -12.51
N LYS A 114 -2.30 0.25 -13.08
CA LYS A 114 -2.70 1.67 -12.96
C LYS A 114 -4.09 1.91 -13.51
N GLY A 115 -4.37 1.42 -14.71
CA GLY A 115 -5.69 1.53 -15.34
C GLY A 115 -6.78 0.81 -14.56
N ALA A 116 -6.49 -0.39 -14.06
CA ALA A 116 -7.42 -1.15 -13.22
C ALA A 116 -7.75 -0.40 -11.93
N LEU A 117 -6.77 0.19 -11.26
CA LEU A 117 -6.97 0.97 -10.03
C LEU A 117 -7.69 2.30 -10.29
N GLN A 118 -7.44 2.97 -11.42
CA GLN A 118 -8.18 4.18 -11.81
C GLN A 118 -9.68 3.92 -11.95
N THR A 119 -10.06 2.71 -12.33
CA THR A 119 -11.46 2.29 -12.42
C THR A 119 -12.01 1.81 -11.08
N ALA A 120 -11.23 1.02 -10.34
CA ALA A 120 -11.69 0.38 -9.10
C ALA A 120 -11.75 1.32 -7.90
N LEU A 121 -10.77 2.22 -7.74
CA LEU A 121 -10.67 3.07 -6.55
C LEU A 121 -11.87 4.01 -6.37
N PRO A 122 -12.40 4.69 -7.39
CA PRO A 122 -13.62 5.49 -7.24
C PRO A 122 -14.81 4.67 -6.77
N GLN A 123 -14.96 3.45 -7.27
CA GLN A 123 -16.04 2.54 -6.86
C GLN A 123 -15.87 2.11 -5.40
N LEU A 124 -14.64 1.80 -4.96
CA LEU A 124 -14.36 1.45 -3.58
C LEU A 124 -14.65 2.60 -2.62
N VAL A 125 -14.31 3.83 -3.00
CA VAL A 125 -14.66 5.02 -2.21
C VAL A 125 -16.18 5.17 -2.07
N GLN A 126 -16.91 4.97 -3.16
CA GLN A 126 -18.38 5.05 -3.15
C GLN A 126 -19.01 3.97 -2.25
N LEU A 127 -18.48 2.74 -2.30
CA LEU A 127 -19.02 1.60 -1.57
C LEU A 127 -18.61 1.55 -0.11
N LEU A 128 -17.39 1.96 0.22
CA LEU A 128 -16.78 1.85 1.53
C LEU A 128 -16.75 3.16 2.32
N GLY A 129 -16.97 4.29 1.66
CA GLY A 129 -16.95 5.61 2.28
C GLY A 129 -17.99 5.71 3.40
N GLN A 130 -17.56 6.25 4.57
CA GLN A 130 -18.38 6.39 5.77
C GLN A 130 -18.75 7.84 6.04
N ASP A 131 -18.07 8.80 5.40
CA ASP A 131 -18.38 10.22 5.47
C ASP A 131 -17.95 10.95 4.18
N ARG A 132 -18.20 12.27 4.12
CA ARG A 132 -17.84 13.11 2.98
C ARG A 132 -16.33 13.24 2.73
N ASN A 133 -15.48 12.80 3.67
CA ASN A 133 -14.02 12.84 3.53
C ASN A 133 -13.47 11.58 2.86
N ALA A 134 -14.35 10.63 2.49
CA ALA A 134 -13.95 9.45 1.73
C ALA A 134 -13.31 9.86 0.40
N ALA A 135 -12.12 9.36 0.15
CA ALA A 135 -11.31 9.71 -1.02
C ALA A 135 -10.27 8.63 -1.33
N PHE A 136 -9.66 8.73 -2.49
CA PHE A 136 -8.50 7.90 -2.84
C PHE A 136 -7.38 8.77 -3.40
N THR A 137 -6.16 8.24 -3.37
CA THR A 137 -5.03 8.75 -4.13
C THR A 137 -4.39 7.63 -4.92
N LEU A 138 -3.84 7.96 -6.07
CA LEU A 138 -3.08 7.04 -6.91
C LEU A 138 -1.87 7.79 -7.48
N ASP A 139 -0.69 7.43 -7.02
CA ASP A 139 0.58 8.02 -7.43
C ASP A 139 1.51 6.94 -7.99
N SER A 140 2.34 7.28 -8.95
CA SER A 140 3.25 6.35 -9.60
C SER A 140 4.47 7.05 -10.16
N GLY A 141 5.58 6.31 -10.28
CA GLY A 141 6.82 6.81 -10.84
C GLY A 141 7.84 5.70 -11.09
N GLY A 142 8.99 6.10 -11.52
CA GLY A 142 10.09 5.17 -11.80
C GLY A 142 11.01 5.62 -12.88
#